data_5c820e5c58b126704e9c051968420369
#
_entry.id   5c820e5c58b126704e9c051968420369
#
_cell.length_a   1.000
_cell.length_b   1.000
_cell.length_c   1.000
_cell.angle_alpha   90.00
_cell.angle_beta   90.00
_cell.angle_gamma   90.00
#
_symmetry.space_group_name_H-M   'P 1'
#
loop_
_entity.id
_entity.type
_entity.pdbx_description
1 polymer ?
#
loop_
_entity_poly.entity_id
_entity_poly.type
_entity_poly.pdbx_seq_one_letter_code
_entity_poly.pdbx_strand_id
1 'polypeptide(L)'
;MTTAPSYFVWYRLAGDACEARSAVTAMMLDVAVDCGVVGRLMKRTDDPSTWMEVYETVDDPVAFERTLAEALERHGALAYADGGRHVERFVACGALDVE
;
A
#
# COMPACT_ATOMS: atom_id res chain seq x y z
N MET A 1 -1.73 -25.61 -3.65
CA MET A 1 -0.83 -24.53 -3.29
C MET A 1 -1.56 -23.20 -3.28
N THR A 2 -1.41 -22.47 -2.21
CA THR A 2 -2.10 -21.19 -2.04
C THR A 2 -1.28 -20.07 -2.66
N THR A 3 -1.95 -19.20 -3.41
CA THR A 3 -1.30 -18.03 -3.99
C THR A 3 -1.72 -16.80 -3.22
N ALA A 4 -0.77 -16.21 -2.51
CA ALA A 4 -1.04 -15.01 -1.74
C ALA A 4 -1.10 -13.79 -2.66
N PRO A 5 -2.07 -12.91 -2.47
CA PRO A 5 -2.17 -11.73 -3.32
C PRO A 5 -1.15 -10.67 -2.96
N SER A 6 -0.84 -9.83 -3.93
CA SER A 6 -0.07 -8.61 -3.71
C SER A 6 -1.00 -7.44 -3.94
N TYR A 7 -0.80 -6.38 -3.15
CA TYR A 7 -1.63 -5.20 -3.21
C TYR A 7 -0.82 -4.04 -3.79
N PHE A 8 -1.44 -3.33 -4.72
CA PHE A 8 -0.87 -2.14 -5.32
C PHE A 8 -1.85 -1.01 -5.09
N VAL A 9 -1.45 -0.03 -4.29
CA VAL A 9 -2.33 1.05 -3.87
C VAL A 9 -1.74 2.36 -4.38
N TRP A 10 -2.44 3.00 -5.32
CA TRP A 10 -1.91 4.23 -5.89
C TRP A 10 -2.91 5.37 -5.71
N TYR A 11 -2.38 6.57 -5.68
CA TYR A 11 -3.18 7.77 -5.48
C TYR A 11 -2.40 9.00 -5.88
N ARG A 12 -3.12 10.07 -6.09
CA ARG A 12 -2.57 11.37 -6.37
C ARG A 12 -2.44 12.12 -5.06
N LEU A 13 -1.30 12.74 -4.81
CA LEU A 13 -1.09 13.47 -3.58
C LEU A 13 -1.97 14.71 -3.50
N ALA A 14 -2.48 14.96 -2.30
CA ALA A 14 -3.14 16.20 -1.94
C ALA A 14 -2.37 16.79 -0.77
N GLY A 15 -2.17 18.10 -0.81
CA GLY A 15 -1.51 18.79 0.28
C GLY A 15 0.01 18.70 0.25
N ASP A 16 0.60 18.88 1.41
CA ASP A 16 2.06 18.96 1.54
C ASP A 16 2.70 17.58 1.45
N ALA A 17 3.69 17.44 0.56
CA ALA A 17 4.32 16.15 0.31
C ALA A 17 5.12 15.65 1.52
N CYS A 18 5.72 16.54 2.30
CA CYS A 18 6.46 16.13 3.49
C CYS A 18 5.53 15.61 4.57
N GLU A 19 4.40 16.28 4.76
CA GLU A 19 3.41 15.82 5.72
C GLU A 19 2.80 14.49 5.28
N ALA A 20 2.50 14.37 4.00
CA ALA A 20 1.98 13.13 3.45
C ALA A 20 2.96 11.99 3.68
N ARG A 21 4.24 12.24 3.44
CA ARG A 21 5.26 11.20 3.62
C ARG A 21 5.32 10.74 5.07
N SER A 22 5.26 11.69 6.01
CA SER A 22 5.27 11.33 7.43
C SER A 22 4.07 10.46 7.79
N ALA A 23 2.87 10.85 7.35
CA ALA A 23 1.66 10.10 7.67
C ALA A 23 1.67 8.72 7.02
N VAL A 24 2.05 8.64 5.75
CA VAL A 24 2.01 7.40 5.00
C VAL A 24 3.08 6.43 5.52
N THR A 25 4.30 6.91 5.80
CA THR A 25 5.33 6.01 6.31
C THR A 25 5.02 5.53 7.72
N ALA A 26 4.40 6.37 8.56
CA ALA A 26 3.96 5.93 9.89
C ALA A 26 2.89 4.87 9.78
N MET A 27 1.94 5.05 8.87
CA MET A 27 0.92 4.06 8.58
C MET A 27 1.54 2.73 8.13
N MET A 28 2.47 2.80 7.19
CA MET A 28 3.12 1.60 6.65
C MET A 28 3.94 0.89 7.72
N LEU A 29 4.54 1.63 8.64
CA LEU A 29 5.29 1.04 9.74
C LEU A 29 4.35 0.26 10.67
N ASP A 30 3.18 0.82 10.97
CA ASP A 30 2.20 0.11 11.79
C ASP A 30 1.77 -1.20 11.13
N VAL A 31 1.56 -1.17 9.83
CA VAL A 31 1.19 -2.39 9.09
C VAL A 31 2.31 -3.42 9.20
N ALA A 32 3.56 -3.00 9.06
CA ALA A 32 4.69 -3.91 9.17
C ALA A 32 4.78 -4.52 10.57
N VAL A 33 4.57 -3.71 11.60
CA VAL A 33 4.65 -4.20 12.99
C VAL A 33 3.48 -5.10 13.34
N ASP A 34 2.27 -4.70 12.93
CA ASP A 34 1.05 -5.39 13.40
C ASP A 34 0.75 -6.66 12.62
N CYS A 35 1.08 -6.74 11.34
CA CYS A 35 0.78 -7.94 10.57
C CYS A 35 1.96 -8.46 9.75
N GLY A 36 3.14 -7.90 9.94
CA GLY A 36 4.37 -8.43 9.33
C GLY A 36 4.51 -8.15 7.84
N VAL A 37 3.69 -7.28 7.27
CA VAL A 37 3.75 -6.98 5.85
C VAL A 37 4.54 -5.69 5.65
N VAL A 38 5.72 -5.81 5.06
CA VAL A 38 6.60 -4.67 4.81
C VAL A 38 6.34 -4.15 3.40
N GLY A 39 5.80 -2.94 3.33
CA GLY A 39 5.50 -2.33 2.04
C GLY A 39 6.63 -1.46 1.52
N ARG A 40 6.49 -1.06 0.27
CA ARG A 40 7.39 -0.11 -0.36
C ARG A 40 6.57 1.07 -0.86
N LEU A 41 7.10 2.28 -0.65
CA LEU A 41 6.47 3.49 -1.14
C LEU A 41 7.23 3.99 -2.34
N MET A 42 6.54 4.16 -3.45
CA MET A 42 7.14 4.55 -4.72
C MET A 42 6.40 5.75 -5.29
N LYS A 43 7.09 6.50 -6.11
CA LYS A 43 6.45 7.59 -6.85
C LYS A 43 6.69 7.39 -8.34
N ARG A 44 5.76 7.89 -9.12
CA ARG A 44 5.85 7.76 -10.57
C ARG A 44 7.01 8.58 -11.11
N THR A 45 7.74 8.05 -12.08
CA THR A 45 8.94 8.72 -12.58
C THR A 45 8.61 10.00 -13.34
N ASP A 46 7.47 10.02 -14.04
CA ASP A 46 7.07 11.17 -14.86
C ASP A 46 6.00 12.05 -14.19
N ASP A 47 5.61 11.68 -12.97
CA ASP A 47 4.64 12.46 -12.19
C ASP A 47 4.85 12.18 -10.71
N PRO A 48 5.77 12.91 -10.05
CA PRO A 48 6.10 12.62 -8.66
C PRO A 48 4.98 12.88 -7.66
N SER A 49 3.86 13.46 -8.10
CA SER A 49 2.70 13.60 -7.23
C SER A 49 1.82 12.34 -7.24
N THR A 50 2.13 11.34 -8.05
CA THR A 50 1.42 10.05 -8.02
C THR A 50 2.28 9.06 -7.28
N TRP A 51 1.74 8.54 -6.18
CA TRP A 51 2.44 7.60 -5.30
C TRP A 51 1.80 6.23 -5.37
N MET A 52 2.61 5.22 -5.11
CA MET A 52 2.14 3.83 -5.04
C MET A 52 2.75 3.15 -3.83
N GLU A 53 1.90 2.46 -3.07
CA GLU A 53 2.34 1.55 -2.01
C GLU A 53 2.23 0.14 -2.55
N VAL A 54 3.26 -0.66 -2.33
CA VAL A 54 3.31 -2.03 -2.83
C VAL A 54 3.48 -2.97 -1.64
N TYR A 55 2.53 -3.90 -1.49
CA TYR A 55 2.56 -4.91 -0.42
C TYR A 55 2.50 -6.28 -1.07
N GLU A 56 3.64 -6.95 -1.14
CA GLU A 56 3.74 -8.20 -1.90
C GLU A 56 3.51 -9.41 -1.02
N THR A 57 2.85 -10.41 -1.58
CA THR A 57 2.69 -11.72 -0.98
C THR A 57 2.06 -11.65 0.42
N VAL A 58 0.84 -11.16 0.45
CA VAL A 58 0.11 -10.98 1.70
C VAL A 58 -0.59 -12.29 2.05
N ASP A 59 -0.07 -13.00 3.07
CA ASP A 59 -0.57 -14.34 3.41
C ASP A 59 -1.95 -14.32 4.05
N ASP A 60 -2.27 -13.24 4.77
CA ASP A 60 -3.57 -13.13 5.44
C ASP A 60 -4.24 -11.82 4.99
N PRO A 61 -4.95 -11.85 3.85
CA PRO A 61 -5.57 -10.63 3.33
C PRO A 61 -6.56 -9.97 4.26
N VAL A 62 -7.33 -10.76 5.01
CA VAL A 62 -8.33 -10.20 5.93
C VAL A 62 -7.66 -9.40 7.03
N ALA A 63 -6.62 -9.97 7.65
CA ALA A 63 -5.88 -9.28 8.70
C ALA A 63 -5.17 -8.05 8.14
N PHE A 64 -4.57 -8.18 6.95
CA PHE A 64 -3.87 -7.08 6.32
C PHE A 64 -4.82 -5.90 6.03
N GLU A 65 -5.97 -6.20 5.43
CA GLU A 65 -6.91 -5.13 5.05
C GLU A 65 -7.44 -4.40 6.28
N ARG A 66 -7.71 -5.16 7.36
CA ARG A 66 -8.17 -4.56 8.60
C ARG A 66 -7.08 -3.68 9.23
N THR A 67 -5.85 -4.21 9.29
CA THR A 67 -4.72 -3.46 9.86
C THR A 67 -4.44 -2.20 9.06
N LEU A 68 -4.49 -2.30 7.73
CA LEU A 68 -4.27 -1.15 6.86
C LEU A 68 -5.34 -0.08 7.10
N ALA A 69 -6.61 -0.49 7.18
CA ALA A 69 -7.70 0.46 7.41
C ALA A 69 -7.55 1.17 8.75
N GLU A 70 -7.18 0.44 9.80
CA GLU A 70 -6.97 1.03 11.12
C GLU A 70 -5.80 2.00 11.12
N ALA A 71 -4.71 1.64 10.45
CA ALA A 71 -3.53 2.50 10.40
C ALA A 71 -3.78 3.75 9.57
N LEU A 72 -4.55 3.62 8.47
CA LEU A 72 -4.95 4.78 7.67
C LEU A 72 -5.69 5.79 8.51
N GLU A 73 -6.63 5.32 9.31
CA GLU A 73 -7.43 6.21 10.16
C GLU A 73 -6.58 6.81 11.26
N ARG A 74 -5.75 5.99 11.91
CA ARG A 74 -4.92 6.44 13.03
C ARG A 74 -4.00 7.58 12.64
N HIS A 75 -3.42 7.51 11.44
CA HIS A 75 -2.45 8.50 10.98
C HIS A 75 -3.03 9.55 10.05
N GLY A 76 -4.33 9.48 9.78
CA GLY A 76 -4.99 10.45 8.91
C GLY A 76 -4.48 10.43 7.48
N ALA A 77 -3.98 9.30 7.02
CA ALA A 77 -3.33 9.23 5.71
C ALA A 77 -4.30 9.39 4.55
N LEU A 78 -5.59 9.15 4.76
CA LEU A 78 -6.59 9.32 3.71
C LEU A 78 -6.69 10.77 3.23
N ALA A 79 -6.35 11.72 4.08
CA ALA A 79 -6.43 13.14 3.73
C ALA A 79 -5.47 13.53 2.62
N TYR A 80 -4.43 12.72 2.39
CA TYR A 80 -3.41 13.03 1.39
C TYR A 80 -3.63 12.35 0.06
N ALA A 81 -4.75 11.64 -0.11
CA ALA A 81 -5.08 10.98 -1.38
C ALA A 81 -6.19 11.77 -2.07
N ASP A 82 -5.83 12.52 -3.10
CA ASP A 82 -6.77 13.32 -3.86
C ASP A 82 -7.65 12.39 -4.70
N GLY A 83 -8.94 12.40 -4.46
CA GLY A 83 -9.87 11.52 -5.17
C GLY A 83 -9.89 10.08 -4.64
N GLY A 84 -9.16 9.82 -3.56
CA GLY A 84 -9.16 8.52 -2.92
C GLY A 84 -8.02 7.62 -3.34
N ARG A 85 -7.95 6.49 -2.66
CA ARG A 85 -6.92 5.48 -2.89
C ARG A 85 -7.48 4.41 -3.82
N HIS A 86 -6.69 4.03 -4.81
CA HIS A 86 -7.07 2.99 -5.77
C HIS A 86 -6.34 1.71 -5.40
N VAL A 87 -7.09 0.70 -4.96
CA VAL A 87 -6.51 -0.55 -4.47
C VAL A 87 -6.70 -1.63 -5.53
N GLU A 88 -5.60 -2.26 -5.95
CA GLU A 88 -5.62 -3.35 -6.90
C GLU A 88 -4.93 -4.56 -6.30
N ARG A 89 -5.53 -5.72 -6.50
CA ARG A 89 -4.98 -6.98 -5.98
C ARG A 89 -4.59 -7.84 -7.16
N PHE A 90 -3.39 -8.40 -7.09
CA PHE A 90 -2.89 -9.30 -8.13
C PHE A 90 -2.36 -10.57 -7.49
N VAL A 91 -2.51 -11.67 -8.18
CA VAL A 91 -1.89 -12.94 -7.79
C VAL A 91 -0.99 -13.40 -8.91
N ALA A 92 0.06 -14.14 -8.56
CA ALA A 92 0.95 -14.67 -9.56
C ALA A 92 0.22 -15.68 -10.44
N CYS A 93 0.48 -15.64 -11.73
CA CYS A 93 -0.10 -16.59 -12.64
C CYS A 93 0.61 -17.95 -12.61
N GLY A 94 1.60 -18.05 -11.84
CA GLY A 94 2.39 -19.25 -11.77
C GLY A 94 3.43 -19.23 -12.82
N ALA A 95 3.40 -20.14 -13.42
CA ALA A 95 4.19 -20.41 -14.46
C ALA A 95 5.20 -19.55 -15.00
N LEU A 96 5.30 -18.77 -14.70
CA LEU A 96 6.13 -18.05 -15.20
C LEU A 96 7.26 -18.66 -15.40
N ASP A 97 6.99 -18.93 -14.94
CA ASP A 97 7.86 -19.55 -15.01
C ASP A 97 7.90 -20.43 -16.06
N VAL A 98 7.72 -20.32 -16.48
CA VAL A 98 7.71 -20.97 -17.21
C VAL A 98 8.16 -21.61 -17.64
N GLU A 99 8.18 -21.87 -17.51
CA GLU A 99 8.64 -22.59 -17.61
C GLU A 99 8.76 -22.91 -18.30
#